data_4f0640d2f85f334c2d0159d59be38602
#
_entry.id   4f0640d2f85f334c2d0159d59be38602
#
_cell.length_a   1.000
_cell.length_b   1.000
_cell.length_c   1.000
_cell.angle_alpha   90.00
_cell.angle_beta   90.00
_cell.angle_gamma   90.00
#
_symmetry.space_group_name_H-M   'P 1'
#
loop_
_entity.id
_entity.type
_entity.pdbx_description
1 polymer ?
#
loop_
_entity_poly.entity_id
_entity_poly.type
_entity_poly.pdbx_seq_one_letter_code
_entity_poly.pdbx_strand_id
1 'polypeptide(L)'
;MGEAARDLDLIDVRPAFTVEDAAAMEARFAGVAAPVMLRELITGELAGRIASVSSFGAESAVLLHMVADIDPDVPVIFTNTQKMFGETLAYRDELSERLGLTDLRVFRPDPRLLRLKDDKGLRWSYDPDGCCEIRKVEPLRRALAPFSAWISGRKGFQADRKSVV
;
A
#
# COMPACT_ATOMS: atom_id res chain seq x y z
N MET A 1 -34.43 18.12 19.36
CA MET A 1 -33.25 18.68 18.65
C MET A 1 -32.04 17.92 19.16
N GLY A 2 -31.64 16.90 18.41
CA GLY A 2 -30.48 16.07 18.74
C GLY A 2 -29.23 16.72 18.19
N GLU A 3 -28.35 17.09 19.05
CA GLU A 3 -26.99 17.55 18.77
C GLU A 3 -26.22 16.34 18.23
N ALA A 4 -25.94 16.36 16.92
CA ALA A 4 -25.03 15.40 16.33
C ALA A 4 -23.66 15.61 16.97
N ALA A 5 -23.21 14.64 17.79
CA ALA A 5 -21.86 14.57 18.27
C ALA A 5 -20.94 14.63 17.04
N ARG A 6 -20.18 15.72 16.89
CA ARG A 6 -19.08 15.78 15.94
C ARG A 6 -18.09 14.72 16.37
N ASP A 7 -17.90 13.75 15.51
CA ASP A 7 -16.80 12.81 15.60
C ASP A 7 -15.53 13.66 15.55
N LEU A 8 -14.99 13.95 16.74
CA LEU A 8 -13.69 14.60 16.86
C LEU A 8 -12.71 13.59 16.32
N ASP A 9 -12.15 13.87 15.15
CA ASP A 9 -11.05 13.12 14.57
C ASP A 9 -10.04 12.84 15.68
N LEU A 10 -10.00 11.59 16.13
CA LEU A 10 -9.04 11.15 17.14
C LEU A 10 -7.68 11.29 16.49
N ILE A 11 -6.99 12.39 16.78
CA ILE A 11 -5.60 12.56 16.42
C ILE A 11 -4.86 11.38 17.02
N ASP A 12 -4.26 10.54 16.18
CA ASP A 12 -3.42 9.44 16.65
C ASP A 12 -2.19 10.05 17.35
N VAL A 13 -2.29 10.10 18.68
CA VAL A 13 -1.24 10.66 19.56
C VAL A 13 -0.08 9.69 19.81
N ARG A 14 -0.14 8.47 19.22
CA ARG A 14 0.98 7.55 19.35
C ARG A 14 2.21 8.13 18.65
N PRO A 15 3.42 7.99 19.24
CA PRO A 15 4.63 8.50 18.63
C PRO A 15 4.86 7.89 17.25
N ALA A 16 5.38 8.70 16.33
CA ALA A 16 5.83 8.22 15.04
C ALA A 16 7.01 7.25 15.24
N PHE A 17 7.11 6.22 14.39
CA PHE A 17 8.27 5.34 14.36
C PHE A 17 9.50 6.10 13.87
N THR A 18 10.64 5.88 14.53
CA THR A 18 11.94 6.45 14.18
C THR A 18 12.77 5.47 13.34
N VAL A 19 13.89 5.94 12.84
CA VAL A 19 14.87 5.08 12.13
C VAL A 19 15.44 4.03 13.08
N GLU A 20 15.63 4.39 14.35
CA GLU A 20 16.11 3.51 15.41
C GLU A 20 15.11 2.40 15.71
N ASP A 21 13.81 2.72 15.74
CA ASP A 21 12.74 1.72 15.89
C ASP A 21 12.74 0.74 14.72
N ALA A 22 12.90 1.23 13.49
CA ALA A 22 12.98 0.38 12.30
C ALA A 22 14.20 -0.57 12.36
N ALA A 23 15.37 -0.08 12.77
CA ALA A 23 16.57 -0.88 12.95
C ALA A 23 16.40 -1.95 14.06
N ALA A 24 15.75 -1.59 15.16
CA ALA A 24 15.42 -2.53 16.23
C ALA A 24 14.46 -3.64 15.77
N MET A 25 13.46 -3.28 14.97
CA MET A 25 12.54 -4.26 14.35
C MET A 25 13.28 -5.19 13.39
N GLU A 26 14.14 -4.66 12.52
CA GLU A 26 14.94 -5.45 11.59
C GLU A 26 15.80 -6.47 12.34
N ALA A 27 16.48 -6.06 13.39
CA ALA A 27 17.29 -6.94 14.23
C ALA A 27 16.44 -8.01 14.94
N ARG A 28 15.25 -7.64 15.44
CA ARG A 28 14.32 -8.56 16.12
C ARG A 28 13.79 -9.64 15.18
N PHE A 29 13.52 -9.29 13.94
CA PHE A 29 12.96 -10.22 12.95
C PHE A 29 14.00 -10.89 12.05
N ALA A 30 15.29 -10.66 12.30
CA ALA A 30 16.36 -11.33 11.55
C ALA A 30 16.22 -12.85 11.66
N GLY A 31 16.05 -13.52 10.51
CA GLY A 31 15.88 -14.99 10.45
C GLY A 31 14.51 -15.51 10.88
N VAL A 32 13.57 -14.66 11.26
CA VAL A 32 12.20 -15.06 11.59
C VAL A 32 11.43 -15.33 10.29
N ALA A 33 10.63 -16.40 10.27
CA ALA A 33 9.80 -16.72 9.12
C ALA A 33 8.74 -15.64 8.86
N ALA A 34 8.54 -15.27 7.59
CA ALA A 34 7.65 -14.19 7.20
C ALA A 34 6.22 -14.27 7.79
N PRO A 35 5.54 -15.42 7.86
CA PRO A 35 4.21 -15.51 8.47
C PRO A 35 4.19 -15.14 9.96
N VAL A 36 5.27 -15.49 10.69
CA VAL A 36 5.38 -15.17 12.12
C VAL A 36 5.61 -13.67 12.31
N MET A 37 6.57 -13.10 11.55
CA MET A 37 6.84 -11.66 11.57
C MET A 37 5.59 -10.86 11.21
N LEU A 38 4.89 -11.22 10.12
CA LEU A 38 3.68 -10.53 9.70
C LEU A 38 2.59 -10.56 10.78
N ARG A 39 2.41 -11.71 11.43
CA ARG A 39 1.42 -11.84 12.52
C ARG A 39 1.75 -10.91 13.67
N GLU A 40 2.99 -10.90 14.14
CA GLU A 40 3.40 -10.00 15.23
C GLU A 40 3.25 -8.52 14.89
N LEU A 41 3.57 -8.13 13.66
CA LEU A 41 3.45 -6.74 13.22
C LEU A 41 1.98 -6.32 13.05
N ILE A 42 1.17 -7.13 12.39
CA ILE A 42 -0.23 -6.82 12.10
C ILE A 42 -1.09 -6.79 13.37
N THR A 43 -0.89 -7.74 14.28
CA THR A 43 -1.72 -7.86 15.49
C THR A 43 -1.12 -7.18 16.72
N GLY A 44 0.13 -6.73 16.63
CA GLY A 44 0.88 -6.14 17.72
C GLY A 44 1.07 -4.63 17.58
N GLU A 45 2.32 -4.19 17.57
CA GLU A 45 2.67 -2.76 17.68
C GLU A 45 2.27 -1.91 16.47
N LEU A 46 2.05 -2.52 15.31
CA LEU A 46 1.57 -1.83 14.10
C LEU A 46 0.08 -2.06 13.84
N ALA A 47 -0.66 -2.64 14.78
CA ALA A 47 -2.10 -2.85 14.64
C ALA A 47 -2.83 -1.54 14.30
N GLY A 48 -3.58 -1.55 13.18
CA GLY A 48 -4.28 -0.37 12.67
C GLY A 48 -3.39 0.72 12.05
N ARG A 49 -2.06 0.51 12.01
CA ARG A 49 -1.07 1.47 11.48
C ARG A 49 -0.26 0.92 10.32
N ILE A 50 -0.58 -0.27 9.84
CA ILE A 50 0.09 -0.94 8.73
C ILE A 50 -0.88 -1.18 7.59
N ALA A 51 -0.41 -1.09 6.34
CA ALA A 51 -1.18 -1.42 5.16
C ALA A 51 -0.38 -2.39 4.27
N SER A 52 -1.06 -3.17 3.44
CA SER A 52 -0.42 -3.95 2.38
C SER A 52 -0.49 -3.19 1.07
N VAL A 53 0.61 -3.09 0.33
CA VAL A 53 0.66 -2.49 -1.00
C VAL A 53 0.82 -3.60 -2.03
N SER A 54 -0.13 -3.70 -2.95
CA SER A 54 -0.11 -4.75 -3.98
C SER A 54 -0.42 -4.20 -5.36
N SER A 55 0.31 -4.69 -6.35
CA SER A 55 -0.02 -4.50 -7.78
C SER A 55 -0.90 -5.61 -8.33
N PHE A 56 -1.25 -6.60 -7.51
CA PHE A 56 -1.96 -7.81 -7.92
C PHE A 56 -1.27 -8.57 -9.06
N GLY A 57 0.06 -8.54 -9.09
CA GLY A 57 0.83 -9.48 -9.92
C GLY A 57 0.77 -10.88 -9.32
N ALA A 58 1.08 -11.91 -10.12
CA ALA A 58 0.98 -13.31 -9.70
C ALA A 58 1.75 -13.62 -8.39
N GLU A 59 2.93 -13.03 -8.20
CA GLU A 59 3.72 -13.19 -6.97
C GLU A 59 3.08 -12.54 -5.74
N SER A 60 2.21 -11.54 -5.94
CA SER A 60 1.54 -10.84 -4.83
C SER A 60 0.47 -11.70 -4.14
N ALA A 61 -0.06 -12.69 -4.82
CA ALA A 61 -1.14 -13.54 -4.30
C ALA A 61 -0.73 -14.27 -3.01
N VAL A 62 0.51 -14.75 -2.94
CA VAL A 62 1.03 -15.45 -1.76
C VAL A 62 1.10 -14.50 -0.56
N LEU A 63 1.63 -13.29 -0.77
CA LEU A 63 1.71 -12.29 0.31
C LEU A 63 0.33 -11.84 0.78
N LEU A 64 -0.58 -11.57 -0.15
CA LEU A 64 -1.96 -11.20 0.17
C LEU A 64 -2.69 -12.32 0.92
N HIS A 65 -2.44 -13.59 0.55
CA HIS A 65 -2.98 -14.73 1.28
C HIS A 65 -2.46 -14.78 2.72
N MET A 66 -1.14 -14.60 2.94
CA MET A 66 -0.58 -14.55 4.29
C MET A 66 -1.18 -13.42 5.14
N VAL A 67 -1.39 -12.24 4.54
CA VAL A 67 -2.01 -11.10 5.23
C VAL A 67 -3.47 -11.41 5.57
N ALA A 68 -4.25 -11.91 4.61
CA ALA A 68 -5.65 -12.24 4.80
C ALA A 68 -5.88 -13.37 5.84
N ASP A 69 -4.95 -14.33 5.91
CA ASP A 69 -4.98 -15.42 6.92
C ASP A 69 -4.74 -14.91 8.34
N ILE A 70 -4.06 -13.77 8.48
CA ILE A 70 -3.81 -13.13 9.77
C ILE A 70 -4.97 -12.21 10.13
N ASP A 71 -5.32 -11.29 9.22
CA ASP A 71 -6.37 -10.30 9.40
C ASP A 71 -6.86 -9.80 8.02
N PRO A 72 -8.06 -10.19 7.58
CA PRO A 72 -8.62 -9.77 6.29
C PRO A 72 -9.00 -8.29 6.25
N ASP A 73 -9.05 -7.60 7.39
CA ASP A 73 -9.37 -6.19 7.51
C ASP A 73 -8.15 -5.27 7.35
N VAL A 74 -6.95 -5.84 7.18
CA VAL A 74 -5.75 -5.04 6.87
C VAL A 74 -5.96 -4.29 5.56
N PRO A 75 -5.82 -2.94 5.55
CA PRO A 75 -5.97 -2.16 4.34
C PRO A 75 -5.04 -2.62 3.21
N VAL A 76 -5.60 -2.98 2.07
CA VAL A 76 -4.84 -3.32 0.85
C VAL A 76 -4.89 -2.15 -0.12
N ILE A 77 -3.76 -1.53 -0.37
CA ILE A 77 -3.63 -0.38 -1.26
C ILE A 77 -3.26 -0.85 -2.66
N PHE A 78 -4.09 -0.48 -3.61
CA PHE A 78 -3.88 -0.71 -5.03
C PHE A 78 -3.84 0.61 -5.79
N THR A 79 -2.75 0.87 -6.51
CA THR A 79 -2.62 2.05 -7.37
C THR A 79 -3.06 1.72 -8.79
N ASN A 80 -4.26 2.17 -9.17
CA ASN A 80 -4.74 2.07 -10.54
C ASN A 80 -4.19 3.23 -11.37
N THR A 81 -3.17 2.96 -12.15
CA THR A 81 -2.48 3.95 -13.00
C THR A 81 -3.33 4.48 -14.16
N GLN A 82 -4.51 3.89 -14.40
CA GLN A 82 -5.35 4.11 -15.61
C GLN A 82 -4.64 3.70 -16.91
N LYS A 83 -3.62 2.86 -16.81
CA LYS A 83 -2.85 2.25 -17.90
C LYS A 83 -2.73 0.74 -17.72
N MET A 84 -3.53 0.16 -16.83
CA MET A 84 -3.52 -1.26 -16.55
C MET A 84 -4.39 -2.02 -17.54
N PHE A 85 -4.02 -3.27 -17.79
CA PHE A 85 -4.85 -4.18 -18.57
C PHE A 85 -6.13 -4.54 -17.84
N GLY A 86 -7.21 -4.79 -18.59
CA GLY A 86 -8.49 -5.22 -18.03
C GLY A 86 -8.38 -6.50 -17.21
N GLU A 87 -7.54 -7.42 -17.66
CA GLU A 87 -7.24 -8.68 -16.98
C GLU A 87 -6.64 -8.49 -15.58
N THR A 88 -5.78 -7.47 -15.42
CA THR A 88 -5.22 -7.13 -14.10
C THR A 88 -6.31 -6.64 -13.15
N LEU A 89 -7.25 -5.84 -13.65
CA LEU A 89 -8.34 -5.34 -12.84
C LEU A 89 -9.33 -6.45 -12.47
N ALA A 90 -9.66 -7.34 -13.41
CA ALA A 90 -10.50 -8.50 -13.17
C ALA A 90 -9.87 -9.45 -12.15
N TYR A 91 -8.57 -9.74 -12.31
CA TYR A 91 -7.83 -10.60 -11.39
C TYR A 91 -7.75 -9.99 -9.97
N ARG A 92 -7.55 -8.67 -9.86
CA ARG A 92 -7.61 -7.98 -8.57
C ARG A 92 -8.94 -8.25 -7.85
N ASP A 93 -10.05 -8.09 -8.55
CA ASP A 93 -11.39 -8.25 -7.96
C ASP A 93 -11.64 -9.71 -7.57
N GLU A 94 -11.31 -10.66 -8.46
CA GLU A 94 -11.44 -12.09 -8.19
C GLU A 94 -10.57 -12.53 -6.99
N LEU A 95 -9.31 -12.10 -6.94
CA LEU A 95 -8.40 -12.46 -5.87
C LEU A 95 -8.83 -11.85 -4.54
N SER A 96 -9.30 -10.62 -4.55
CA SER A 96 -9.79 -9.95 -3.32
C SER A 96 -11.01 -10.66 -2.75
N GLU A 97 -11.96 -11.06 -3.59
CA GLU A 97 -13.12 -11.83 -3.19
C GLU A 97 -12.72 -13.22 -2.65
N ARG A 98 -11.84 -13.91 -3.38
CA ARG A 98 -11.37 -15.26 -2.99
C ARG A 98 -10.64 -15.27 -1.66
N LEU A 99 -9.86 -14.24 -1.36
CA LEU A 99 -9.13 -14.09 -0.10
C LEU A 99 -9.96 -13.45 1.03
N GLY A 100 -11.17 -12.98 0.73
CA GLY A 100 -12.03 -12.32 1.70
C GLY A 100 -11.49 -10.98 2.19
N LEU A 101 -10.71 -10.24 1.36
CA LEU A 101 -10.19 -8.93 1.73
C LEU A 101 -11.33 -7.92 1.86
N THR A 102 -11.48 -7.29 3.01
CA THR A 102 -12.60 -6.41 3.32
C THR A 102 -12.28 -4.92 3.10
N ASP A 103 -11.00 -4.53 3.12
CA ASP A 103 -10.57 -3.14 2.97
C ASP A 103 -9.60 -2.96 1.78
N LEU A 104 -10.13 -3.11 0.56
CA LEU A 104 -9.38 -2.81 -0.66
C LEU A 104 -9.54 -1.33 -1.05
N ARG A 105 -8.46 -0.57 -0.97
CA ARG A 105 -8.42 0.87 -1.29
C ARG A 105 -7.76 1.12 -2.64
N VAL A 106 -8.53 1.62 -3.60
CA VAL A 106 -8.06 1.90 -4.97
C VAL A 106 -7.74 3.37 -5.13
N PHE A 107 -6.46 3.69 -5.28
CA PHE A 107 -6.00 5.04 -5.54
C PHE A 107 -5.74 5.27 -7.03
N ARG A 108 -6.08 6.47 -7.51
CA ARG A 108 -5.91 6.89 -8.90
C ARG A 108 -5.11 8.18 -8.96
N PRO A 109 -4.46 8.46 -10.11
CA PRO A 109 -3.81 9.73 -10.36
C PRO A 109 -4.77 10.91 -10.19
N ASP A 110 -4.27 12.03 -9.71
CA ASP A 110 -5.05 13.27 -9.65
C ASP A 110 -5.44 13.71 -11.06
N PRO A 111 -6.75 13.87 -11.37
CA PRO A 111 -7.21 14.30 -12.68
C PRO A 111 -6.67 15.67 -13.11
N ARG A 112 -6.34 16.56 -12.15
CA ARG A 112 -5.74 17.87 -12.44
C ARG A 112 -4.31 17.71 -12.93
N LEU A 113 -3.52 16.85 -12.26
CA LEU A 113 -2.15 16.55 -12.68
C LEU A 113 -2.12 15.85 -14.05
N LEU A 114 -3.06 14.96 -14.32
CA LEU A 114 -3.16 14.32 -15.63
C LEU A 114 -3.44 15.34 -16.73
N ARG A 115 -4.40 16.23 -16.54
CA ARG A 115 -4.70 17.29 -17.52
C ARG A 115 -3.52 18.22 -17.75
N LEU A 116 -2.78 18.53 -16.70
CA LEU A 116 -1.66 19.48 -16.79
C LEU A 116 -0.40 18.85 -17.40
N LYS A 117 -0.12 17.58 -17.09
CA LYS A 117 1.17 16.95 -17.38
C LYS A 117 1.11 15.78 -18.35
N ASP A 118 -0.08 15.23 -18.63
CA ASP A 118 -0.27 14.05 -19.48
C ASP A 118 -1.67 14.04 -20.10
N ASP A 119 -2.09 15.18 -20.69
CA ASP A 119 -3.41 15.40 -21.27
C ASP A 119 -3.76 14.38 -22.36
N LYS A 120 -2.76 14.00 -23.18
CA LYS A 120 -2.90 12.99 -24.22
C LYS A 120 -2.68 11.56 -23.74
N GLY A 121 -2.27 11.38 -22.50
CA GLY A 121 -1.98 10.06 -21.95
C GLY A 121 -0.77 9.36 -22.57
N LEU A 122 0.14 10.07 -23.22
CA LEU A 122 1.30 9.54 -23.94
C LEU A 122 2.64 9.82 -23.24
N ARG A 123 2.62 10.40 -22.04
CA ARG A 123 3.85 10.76 -21.33
C ARG A 123 4.79 9.58 -21.11
N TRP A 124 4.26 8.39 -20.95
CA TRP A 124 5.05 7.16 -20.79
C TRP A 124 6.06 6.92 -21.93
N SER A 125 5.80 7.44 -23.14
CA SER A 125 6.64 7.19 -24.33
C SER A 125 7.86 8.12 -24.40
N TYR A 126 7.83 9.29 -23.78
CA TYR A 126 8.91 10.27 -23.84
C TYR A 126 9.48 10.69 -22.47
N ASP A 127 8.71 10.50 -21.40
CA ASP A 127 9.12 10.77 -20.03
C ASP A 127 8.53 9.69 -19.08
N PRO A 128 9.08 8.47 -19.09
CA PRO A 128 8.59 7.37 -18.26
C PRO A 128 8.63 7.66 -16.76
N ASP A 129 9.67 8.38 -16.30
CA ASP A 129 9.83 8.71 -14.89
C ASP A 129 8.76 9.70 -14.44
N GLY A 130 8.51 10.76 -15.21
CA GLY A 130 7.42 11.68 -14.92
C GLY A 130 6.03 11.06 -15.06
N CYS A 131 5.88 10.08 -15.95
CA CYS A 131 4.65 9.28 -16.01
C CYS A 131 4.47 8.44 -14.74
N CYS A 132 5.52 7.77 -14.26
CA CYS A 132 5.48 7.00 -13.02
C CYS A 132 5.21 7.90 -11.81
N GLU A 133 5.83 9.09 -11.76
CA GLU A 133 5.61 10.05 -10.66
C GLU A 133 4.12 10.38 -10.50
N ILE A 134 3.45 10.80 -11.57
CA ILE A 134 2.05 11.24 -11.48
C ILE A 134 1.03 10.09 -11.40
N ARG A 135 1.39 8.89 -11.89
CA ARG A 135 0.45 7.75 -11.96
C ARG A 135 0.66 6.69 -10.89
N LYS A 136 1.81 6.67 -10.23
CA LYS A 136 2.15 5.67 -9.19
C LYS A 136 2.61 6.34 -7.90
N VAL A 137 3.65 7.18 -7.96
CA VAL A 137 4.33 7.68 -6.76
C VAL A 137 3.43 8.63 -5.99
N GLU A 138 2.85 9.63 -6.65
CA GLU A 138 1.94 10.57 -6.00
C GLU A 138 0.71 9.88 -5.38
N PRO A 139 -0.05 9.02 -6.12
CA PRO A 139 -1.17 8.32 -5.52
C PRO A 139 -0.77 7.40 -4.35
N LEU A 140 0.37 6.73 -4.45
CA LEU A 140 0.86 5.86 -3.39
C LEU A 140 1.26 6.66 -2.14
N ARG A 141 1.97 7.78 -2.31
CA ARG A 141 2.34 8.68 -1.20
C ARG A 141 1.11 9.15 -0.44
N ARG A 142 0.08 9.57 -1.16
CA ARG A 142 -1.20 10.00 -0.59
C ARG A 142 -1.92 8.86 0.13
N ALA A 143 -1.88 7.65 -0.44
CA ALA A 143 -2.48 6.46 0.15
C ALA A 143 -1.80 6.04 1.45
N LEU A 144 -0.48 6.18 1.52
CA LEU A 144 0.32 5.73 2.66
C LEU A 144 0.41 6.77 3.79
N ALA A 145 0.01 8.00 3.56
CA ALA A 145 0.12 9.08 4.55
C ALA A 145 -0.46 8.76 5.96
N PRO A 146 -1.57 8.00 6.10
CA PRO A 146 -2.11 7.67 7.42
C PRO A 146 -1.43 6.47 8.10
N PHE A 147 -0.49 5.79 7.43
CA PHE A 147 0.14 4.57 7.94
C PHE A 147 1.56 4.83 8.42
N SER A 148 1.99 4.08 9.42
CA SER A 148 3.37 4.12 9.94
C SER A 148 4.30 3.15 9.23
N ALA A 149 3.72 2.11 8.62
CA ALA A 149 4.47 1.08 7.89
C ALA A 149 3.61 0.49 6.77
N TRP A 150 4.25 -0.16 5.80
CA TRP A 150 3.54 -0.93 4.78
C TRP A 150 4.26 -2.23 4.45
N ILE A 151 3.47 -3.21 4.03
CA ILE A 151 3.93 -4.52 3.58
C ILE A 151 4.02 -4.48 2.05
N SER A 152 5.12 -4.92 1.47
CA SER A 152 5.26 -5.08 0.03
C SER A 152 5.99 -6.36 -0.32
N GLY A 153 5.64 -6.98 -1.45
CA GLY A 153 6.31 -8.18 -1.99
C GLY A 153 7.64 -7.89 -2.67
N ARG A 154 8.24 -6.73 -2.41
CA ARG A 154 9.51 -6.33 -3.01
C ARG A 154 10.65 -7.16 -2.44
N LYS A 155 11.45 -7.78 -3.30
CA LYS A 155 12.61 -8.56 -2.89
C LYS A 155 13.78 -7.63 -2.56
N GLY A 156 14.62 -7.98 -1.55
CA GLY A 156 15.73 -7.16 -1.08
C GLY A 156 16.68 -6.70 -2.19
N PHE A 157 16.98 -7.57 -3.18
CA PHE A 157 17.84 -7.21 -4.32
C PHE A 157 17.21 -6.22 -5.30
N GLN A 158 15.91 -5.93 -5.17
CA GLN A 158 15.20 -4.92 -5.98
C GLN A 158 15.25 -3.53 -5.32
N ALA A 159 15.80 -3.42 -4.11
CA ALA A 159 15.83 -2.17 -3.34
C ALA A 159 16.74 -1.10 -3.96
N ASP A 160 17.82 -1.51 -4.66
CA ASP A 160 18.81 -0.60 -5.24
C ASP A 160 18.33 0.18 -6.47
N ARG A 161 17.15 -0.12 -6.99
CA ARG A 161 16.56 0.63 -8.11
C ARG A 161 15.47 1.56 -7.61
N LYS A 162 15.87 2.77 -7.19
CA LYS A 162 15.03 3.87 -6.71
C LYS A 162 14.37 3.54 -5.35
N SER A 163 15.03 3.92 -4.29
CA SER A 163 14.39 4.20 -3.01
C SER A 163 13.25 5.18 -3.27
N VAL A 164 12.05 4.68 -3.39
CA VAL A 164 10.88 5.49 -3.20
C VAL A 164 10.64 5.47 -1.71
N VAL A 165 10.92 6.60 -1.09
CA VAL A 165 10.71 7.05 0.28
C VAL A 165 9.80 6.19 1.09
#